data_d5c3073b41ed55da002b827471fdf312
#
_entry.id   d5c3073b41ed55da002b827471fdf312
#
_cell.length_a   1.000
_cell.length_b   1.000
_cell.length_c   1.000
_cell.angle_alpha   90.00
_cell.angle_beta   90.00
_cell.angle_gamma   90.00
#
_symmetry.space_group_name_H-M   'P 1'
#
loop_
_entity.id
_entity.type
_entity.pdbx_description
1 polymer ?
#
loop_
_entity_poly.entity_id
_entity_poly.type
_entity_poly.pdbx_seq_one_letter_code
_entity_poly.pdbx_strand_id
1 'polypeptide(L)'
;LRDELDEAGIANRERAIYDERSVRRVRRPNGISRYIIDPDIETAAYWDDVYDTLTSPRRGRPRFVNETDKTWADAITHDPRTTGQYVHDALTQLLRMGVDADTAGSHTITGTRPPAVRVLVTATALAQRTGHGRIEGCNTPVSIETVERAACNAGTVTITFDHTGQPINLGREQRLYTRHQRIALAARDGGCRWPNCDRSPNWAEAHHIRHWKRDHGETNLTDGLLLCRHHHLLLHNNHWEIRRENSDYWLVPPPDIDPAQTPRLMPSKSAALHDLQRELQREHPRQLQRSPGHSHSHAHADVHAHSHDHDHDHDHEQHPNTAAS
;
A
#
# COMPACT_ATOMS: atom_id res chain seq x y z
N LEU A 1 -41.63 -33.44 -1.30
CA LEU A 1 -42.35 -34.13 -2.40
C LEU A 1 -41.56 -34.13 -3.72
N ARG A 2 -41.03 -32.98 -4.20
CA ARG A 2 -40.25 -32.93 -5.44
C ARG A 2 -38.89 -33.65 -5.28
N ASP A 3 -38.21 -33.41 -4.16
CA ASP A 3 -36.88 -33.95 -3.89
C ASP A 3 -36.94 -35.44 -3.48
N GLU A 4 -38.05 -35.91 -2.92
CA GLU A 4 -38.29 -37.33 -2.65
C GLU A 4 -38.49 -38.17 -3.92
N LEU A 5 -38.85 -37.52 -5.04
CA LEU A 5 -39.14 -38.20 -6.33
C LEU A 5 -37.98 -38.04 -7.35
N ASP A 6 -36.96 -37.21 -7.06
CA ASP A 6 -35.88 -36.92 -8.01
C ASP A 6 -34.53 -36.89 -7.31
N GLU A 7 -34.12 -38.02 -6.77
CA GLU A 7 -32.83 -38.20 -6.13
C GLU A 7 -31.64 -37.86 -7.07
N ALA A 8 -31.73 -38.24 -8.35
CA ALA A 8 -30.71 -37.94 -9.35
C ALA A 8 -30.63 -36.43 -9.67
N GLY A 9 -31.76 -35.72 -9.58
CA GLY A 9 -31.80 -34.27 -9.77
C GLY A 9 -31.19 -33.48 -8.63
N ILE A 10 -31.14 -34.00 -7.40
CA ILE A 10 -30.53 -33.35 -6.25
C ILE A 10 -29.05 -33.10 -6.52
N ALA A 11 -28.29 -34.12 -6.90
CA ALA A 11 -26.86 -34.01 -7.15
C ALA A 11 -26.53 -33.01 -8.29
N ASN A 12 -27.39 -32.94 -9.30
CA ASN A 12 -27.18 -31.99 -10.39
C ASN A 12 -27.45 -30.53 -9.95
N ARG A 13 -28.47 -30.31 -9.13
CA ARG A 13 -28.78 -28.99 -8.57
C ARG A 13 -27.68 -28.53 -7.60
N GLU A 14 -27.25 -29.42 -6.74
CA GLU A 14 -26.13 -29.14 -5.80
C GLU A 14 -24.85 -28.76 -6.54
N ARG A 15 -24.49 -29.48 -7.60
CA ARG A 15 -23.33 -29.17 -8.45
C ARG A 15 -23.50 -27.82 -9.14
N ALA A 16 -24.66 -27.50 -9.67
CA ALA A 16 -24.94 -26.21 -10.29
C ALA A 16 -24.74 -25.05 -9.28
N ILE A 17 -25.26 -25.17 -8.06
CA ILE A 17 -25.09 -24.19 -6.99
C ILE A 17 -23.61 -24.08 -6.60
N TYR A 18 -22.91 -25.21 -6.49
CA TYR A 18 -21.47 -25.23 -6.18
C TYR A 18 -20.65 -24.49 -7.25
N ASP A 19 -21.00 -24.60 -8.52
CA ASP A 19 -20.31 -23.92 -9.63
C ASP A 19 -20.61 -22.41 -9.67
N GLU A 20 -21.75 -21.96 -9.14
CA GLU A 20 -22.13 -20.54 -9.06
C GLU A 20 -21.53 -19.79 -7.88
N ARG A 21 -20.88 -20.48 -6.92
CA ARG A 21 -20.33 -19.83 -5.74
C ARG A 21 -19.36 -18.71 -6.10
N SER A 22 -19.51 -17.57 -5.47
CA SER A 22 -18.72 -16.40 -5.81
C SER A 22 -18.56 -15.39 -4.67
N VAL A 23 -17.51 -14.58 -4.76
CA VAL A 23 -17.32 -13.38 -3.92
C VAL A 23 -17.09 -12.19 -4.82
N ARG A 24 -17.97 -11.21 -4.74
CA ARG A 24 -17.89 -9.97 -5.52
C ARG A 24 -17.75 -8.76 -4.62
N ARG A 25 -16.87 -7.83 -5.00
CA ARG A 25 -16.68 -6.56 -4.32
C ARG A 25 -17.18 -5.41 -5.17
N VAL A 26 -18.08 -4.60 -4.61
CA VAL A 26 -18.60 -3.39 -5.24
C VAL A 26 -18.22 -2.18 -4.39
N ARG A 27 -17.50 -1.21 -4.96
CA ARG A 27 -17.20 0.05 -4.29
C ARG A 27 -18.34 1.04 -4.53
N ARG A 28 -18.82 1.67 -3.45
CA ARG A 28 -19.83 2.72 -3.51
C ARG A 28 -19.18 4.10 -3.55
N PRO A 29 -19.85 5.12 -4.13
CA PRO A 29 -19.31 6.48 -4.20
C PRO A 29 -18.96 7.11 -2.84
N ASN A 30 -19.65 6.69 -1.77
CA ASN A 30 -19.41 7.14 -0.39
C ASN A 30 -18.19 6.49 0.29
N GLY A 31 -17.38 5.72 -0.45
CA GLY A 31 -16.20 5.02 0.08
C GLY A 31 -16.47 3.65 0.70
N ILE A 32 -17.74 3.26 0.88
CA ILE A 32 -18.09 1.93 1.41
C ILE A 32 -17.83 0.86 0.35
N SER A 33 -17.15 -0.20 0.73
CA SER A 33 -17.05 -1.42 -0.07
C SER A 33 -18.12 -2.42 0.39
N ARG A 34 -18.96 -2.85 -0.55
CA ARG A 34 -19.89 -3.94 -0.33
C ARG A 34 -19.25 -5.24 -0.83
N TYR A 35 -19.26 -6.27 -0.01
CA TYR A 35 -18.93 -7.64 -0.40
C TYR A 35 -20.23 -8.43 -0.49
N ILE A 36 -20.41 -9.11 -1.61
CA ILE A 36 -21.54 -9.99 -1.89
C ILE A 36 -20.92 -11.38 -2.00
N ILE A 37 -21.42 -12.29 -1.19
CA ILE A 37 -20.91 -13.66 -1.07
C ILE A 37 -22.07 -14.57 -1.39
N ASP A 38 -21.91 -15.40 -2.40
CA ASP A 38 -22.87 -16.41 -2.85
C ASP A 38 -22.21 -17.78 -2.56
N PRO A 39 -22.41 -18.39 -1.38
CA PRO A 39 -21.83 -19.69 -1.01
C PRO A 39 -22.62 -20.84 -1.61
N ASP A 40 -22.01 -22.04 -1.69
CA ASP A 40 -22.73 -23.28 -1.88
C ASP A 40 -23.54 -23.66 -0.62
N ILE A 41 -24.35 -24.71 -0.71
CA ILE A 41 -25.31 -25.10 0.33
C ILE A 41 -24.63 -25.43 1.66
N GLU A 42 -23.55 -26.20 1.61
CA GLU A 42 -22.80 -26.62 2.81
C GLU A 42 -22.11 -25.42 3.48
N THR A 43 -21.44 -24.61 2.66
CA THR A 43 -20.77 -23.40 3.12
C THR A 43 -21.79 -22.38 3.68
N ALA A 44 -22.97 -22.25 3.06
CA ALA A 44 -24.05 -21.39 3.55
C ALA A 44 -24.52 -21.84 4.95
N ALA A 45 -24.75 -23.13 5.15
CA ALA A 45 -25.16 -23.67 6.45
C ALA A 45 -24.11 -23.38 7.55
N TYR A 46 -22.81 -23.50 7.22
CA TYR A 46 -21.73 -23.14 8.15
C TYR A 46 -21.72 -21.64 8.48
N TRP A 47 -21.90 -20.77 7.49
CA TRP A 47 -21.97 -19.32 7.72
C TRP A 47 -23.19 -18.92 8.55
N ASP A 48 -24.32 -19.57 8.31
CA ASP A 48 -25.56 -19.37 9.08
C ASP A 48 -25.36 -19.76 10.54
N ASP A 49 -24.68 -20.88 10.82
CA ASP A 49 -24.36 -21.31 12.19
C ASP A 49 -23.43 -20.33 12.90
N VAL A 50 -22.39 -19.84 12.21
CA VAL A 50 -21.51 -18.78 12.75
C VAL A 50 -22.30 -17.51 13.04
N TYR A 51 -23.12 -17.05 12.11
CA TYR A 51 -23.97 -15.87 12.27
C TYR A 51 -24.95 -16.04 13.45
N ASP A 52 -25.59 -17.19 13.54
CA ASP A 52 -26.53 -17.52 14.59
C ASP A 52 -25.83 -17.59 15.95
N THR A 53 -24.64 -18.16 16.03
CA THR A 53 -23.82 -18.19 17.24
C THR A 53 -23.50 -16.76 17.71
N LEU A 54 -23.03 -15.90 16.82
CA LEU A 54 -22.68 -14.51 17.14
C LEU A 54 -23.90 -13.67 17.55
N THR A 55 -25.09 -13.96 17.06
CA THR A 55 -26.29 -13.14 17.28
C THR A 55 -27.25 -13.73 18.31
N SER A 56 -27.16 -15.02 18.64
CA SER A 56 -28.07 -15.72 19.54
C SER A 56 -28.19 -15.06 20.94
N PRO A 57 -27.14 -14.48 21.56
CA PRO A 57 -27.28 -13.79 22.84
C PRO A 57 -28.31 -12.66 22.79
N ARG A 58 -28.37 -11.90 21.71
CA ARG A 58 -29.28 -10.76 21.56
C ARG A 58 -30.70 -11.15 21.19
N ARG A 59 -30.90 -12.38 20.73
CA ARG A 59 -32.23 -12.90 20.38
C ARG A 59 -33.00 -13.47 21.56
N GLY A 60 -32.45 -13.39 22.77
CA GLY A 60 -33.14 -13.82 24.00
C GLY A 60 -33.37 -15.33 24.07
N ARG A 61 -32.59 -16.17 23.45
CA ARG A 61 -32.72 -17.63 23.51
C ARG A 61 -32.42 -18.12 24.96
N PRO A 62 -33.20 -19.05 25.52
CA PRO A 62 -32.90 -19.66 26.81
C PRO A 62 -31.55 -20.37 26.76
N ARG A 63 -30.77 -20.24 27.82
CA ARG A 63 -29.39 -20.73 27.86
C ARG A 63 -29.23 -21.62 29.09
N PHE A 64 -28.86 -22.83 28.81
CA PHE A 64 -28.31 -23.75 29.78
C PHE A 64 -26.79 -23.71 29.62
N VAL A 65 -26.14 -22.75 30.25
CA VAL A 65 -24.74 -22.46 29.99
C VAL A 65 -23.99 -22.38 31.30
N ASN A 66 -22.72 -22.76 31.26
CA ASN A 66 -21.82 -22.54 32.36
C ASN A 66 -21.61 -21.03 32.59
N GLU A 67 -20.97 -20.63 33.69
CA GLU A 67 -20.75 -19.20 34.00
C GLU A 67 -19.89 -18.48 32.96
N THR A 68 -19.01 -19.18 32.27
CA THR A 68 -18.19 -18.62 31.19
C THR A 68 -19.05 -18.19 29.99
N ASP A 69 -19.93 -19.07 29.53
CA ASP A 69 -20.85 -18.78 28.43
C ASP A 69 -21.86 -17.70 28.81
N LYS A 70 -22.31 -17.69 30.09
CA LYS A 70 -23.18 -16.63 30.58
C LYS A 70 -22.48 -15.27 30.54
N THR A 71 -21.25 -15.18 31.03
CA THR A 71 -20.46 -13.94 31.03
C THR A 71 -20.25 -13.44 29.60
N TRP A 72 -19.90 -14.34 28.66
CA TRP A 72 -19.78 -14.03 27.23
C TRP A 72 -21.10 -13.53 26.65
N ALA A 73 -22.18 -14.18 26.93
CA ALA A 73 -23.50 -13.83 26.44
C ALA A 73 -24.00 -12.48 26.97
N ASP A 74 -23.76 -12.21 28.26
CA ASP A 74 -24.11 -10.95 28.90
C ASP A 74 -23.29 -9.79 28.29
N ALA A 75 -22.00 -10.01 28.06
CA ALA A 75 -21.16 -9.04 27.38
C ALA A 75 -21.70 -8.66 25.97
N ILE A 76 -22.14 -9.65 25.17
CA ILE A 76 -22.74 -9.39 23.86
C ILE A 76 -24.10 -8.69 23.97
N THR A 77 -24.91 -9.06 24.94
CA THR A 77 -26.24 -8.48 25.14
C THR A 77 -26.15 -7.00 25.51
N HIS A 78 -25.16 -6.62 26.32
CA HIS A 78 -24.95 -5.23 26.77
C HIS A 78 -24.01 -4.42 25.88
N ASP A 79 -23.49 -5.00 24.82
CA ASP A 79 -22.64 -4.28 23.87
C ASP A 79 -23.44 -3.18 23.14
N PRO A 80 -22.96 -1.93 23.13
CA PRO A 80 -23.71 -0.78 22.58
C PRO A 80 -23.81 -0.79 21.04
N ARG A 81 -23.02 -1.63 20.35
CA ARG A 81 -23.07 -1.73 18.90
C ARG A 81 -24.39 -2.37 18.44
N THR A 82 -24.88 -1.99 17.27
CA THR A 82 -25.97 -2.75 16.63
C THR A 82 -25.54 -4.19 16.32
N THR A 83 -26.46 -5.08 16.16
CA THR A 83 -26.16 -6.49 15.79
C THR A 83 -25.31 -6.56 14.51
N GLY A 84 -25.68 -5.76 13.50
CA GLY A 84 -24.90 -5.71 12.25
C GLY A 84 -23.48 -5.22 12.43
N GLN A 85 -23.25 -4.19 13.28
CA GLN A 85 -21.91 -3.71 13.60
C GLN A 85 -21.09 -4.75 14.37
N TYR A 86 -21.73 -5.42 15.33
CA TYR A 86 -21.09 -6.47 16.12
C TYR A 86 -20.64 -7.64 15.22
N VAL A 87 -21.55 -8.15 14.36
CA VAL A 87 -21.24 -9.23 13.43
C VAL A 87 -20.12 -8.82 12.44
N HIS A 88 -20.17 -7.59 11.92
CA HIS A 88 -19.12 -7.07 11.04
C HIS A 88 -17.74 -7.12 11.71
N ASP A 89 -17.65 -6.65 12.96
CA ASP A 89 -16.39 -6.60 13.69
C ASP A 89 -15.90 -8.01 14.05
N ALA A 90 -16.81 -8.90 14.47
CA ALA A 90 -16.49 -10.29 14.78
C ALA A 90 -15.98 -11.06 13.55
N LEU A 91 -16.65 -10.96 12.41
CA LEU A 91 -16.20 -11.56 11.15
C LEU A 91 -14.87 -10.98 10.69
N THR A 92 -14.66 -9.66 10.85
CA THR A 92 -13.38 -9.02 10.53
C THR A 92 -12.25 -9.56 11.40
N GLN A 93 -12.53 -9.80 12.69
CA GLN A 93 -11.56 -10.38 13.61
C GLN A 93 -11.24 -11.84 13.24
N LEU A 94 -12.25 -12.66 12.96
CA LEU A 94 -12.04 -14.04 12.49
C LEU A 94 -11.20 -14.09 11.21
N LEU A 95 -11.46 -13.19 10.26
CA LEU A 95 -10.66 -13.07 9.03
C LEU A 95 -9.20 -12.72 9.34
N ARG A 96 -8.94 -11.80 10.28
CA ARG A 96 -7.57 -11.45 10.70
C ARG A 96 -6.86 -12.64 11.34
N MET A 97 -7.53 -13.32 12.28
CA MET A 97 -6.97 -14.51 12.92
C MET A 97 -6.66 -15.60 11.90
N GLY A 98 -7.53 -15.81 10.91
CA GLY A 98 -7.30 -16.74 9.80
C GLY A 98 -6.07 -16.36 8.96
N VAL A 99 -5.91 -15.09 8.63
CA VAL A 99 -4.73 -14.59 7.89
C VAL A 99 -3.45 -14.73 8.72
N ASP A 100 -3.49 -14.42 10.01
CA ASP A 100 -2.33 -14.55 10.90
C ASP A 100 -1.91 -16.02 11.04
N ALA A 101 -2.88 -16.93 11.18
CA ALA A 101 -2.63 -18.37 11.20
C ALA A 101 -2.07 -18.89 9.86
N ASP A 102 -2.61 -18.42 8.73
CA ASP A 102 -2.14 -18.75 7.38
C ASP A 102 -0.69 -18.32 7.16
N THR A 103 -0.32 -17.11 7.62
CA THR A 103 1.05 -16.59 7.47
C THR A 103 2.08 -17.30 8.36
N ALA A 104 1.64 -17.95 9.43
CA ALA A 104 2.49 -18.78 10.29
C ALA A 104 2.70 -20.19 9.73
N GLY A 105 1.91 -20.60 8.72
CA GLY A 105 1.97 -21.94 8.11
C GLY A 105 2.98 -22.04 6.96
N SER A 106 3.25 -23.28 6.54
CA SER A 106 4.14 -23.57 5.39
C SER A 106 3.45 -23.41 4.03
N HIS A 107 2.12 -23.47 3.99
CA HIS A 107 1.29 -23.28 2.80
C HIS A 107 0.31 -22.14 3.06
N THR A 108 0.51 -21.02 2.36
CA THR A 108 -0.28 -19.82 2.58
C THR A 108 -1.31 -19.63 1.47
N ILE A 109 -2.57 -19.44 1.86
CA ILE A 109 -3.67 -19.06 0.95
C ILE A 109 -3.43 -17.64 0.43
N THR A 110 -2.93 -16.75 1.31
CA THR A 110 -2.64 -15.35 0.99
C THR A 110 -1.27 -15.15 0.34
N GLY A 111 -0.48 -16.21 0.19
CA GLY A 111 0.88 -16.16 -0.35
C GLY A 111 1.90 -15.56 0.63
N THR A 112 3.08 -15.25 0.14
CA THR A 112 4.20 -14.76 0.97
C THR A 112 4.05 -13.31 1.46
N ARG A 113 2.98 -12.61 1.08
CA ARG A 113 2.72 -11.22 1.46
C ARG A 113 1.45 -11.14 2.31
N PRO A 114 1.58 -10.92 3.62
CA PRO A 114 0.42 -10.69 4.44
C PRO A 114 -0.33 -9.44 3.95
N PRO A 115 -1.66 -9.47 3.94
CA PRO A 115 -2.47 -8.30 3.66
C PRO A 115 -2.12 -7.16 4.59
N ALA A 116 -1.89 -5.97 4.05
CA ALA A 116 -1.56 -4.79 4.84
C ALA A 116 -2.36 -3.58 4.37
N VAL A 117 -2.94 -2.85 5.31
CA VAL A 117 -3.55 -1.54 5.06
C VAL A 117 -2.50 -0.48 5.34
N ARG A 118 -2.14 0.30 4.31
CA ARG A 118 -1.22 1.43 4.46
C ARG A 118 -1.99 2.73 4.39
N VAL A 119 -1.67 3.63 5.31
CA VAL A 119 -2.24 4.98 5.34
C VAL A 119 -1.13 5.97 5.03
N LEU A 120 -1.35 6.79 4.02
CA LEU A 120 -0.42 7.84 3.60
C LEU A 120 -0.88 9.16 4.23
N VAL A 121 0.06 9.88 4.84
CA VAL A 121 -0.17 11.17 5.49
C VAL A 121 1.08 12.02 5.36
N THR A 122 0.94 13.35 5.28
CA THR A 122 2.11 14.24 5.33
C THR A 122 2.69 14.29 6.75
N ALA A 123 4.01 14.49 6.85
CA ALA A 123 4.66 14.62 8.16
C ALA A 123 4.08 15.80 8.94
N THR A 124 3.77 16.90 8.26
CA THR A 124 3.16 18.09 8.84
C THR A 124 1.79 17.80 9.44
N ALA A 125 0.91 17.15 8.69
CA ALA A 125 -0.43 16.79 9.15
C ALA A 125 -0.38 15.87 10.38
N LEU A 126 0.53 14.90 10.39
CA LEU A 126 0.72 14.01 11.53
C LEU A 126 1.26 14.75 12.77
N ALA A 127 2.27 15.61 12.59
CA ALA A 127 2.88 16.37 13.70
C ALA A 127 1.91 17.39 14.31
N GLN A 128 1.12 18.07 13.48
CA GLN A 128 0.16 19.08 13.91
C GLN A 128 -1.20 18.49 14.31
N ARG A 129 -1.41 17.19 14.11
CA ARG A 129 -2.68 16.50 14.34
C ARG A 129 -3.85 17.14 13.60
N THR A 130 -3.61 17.59 12.36
CA THR A 130 -4.57 18.30 11.51
C THR A 130 -4.63 17.69 10.13
N GLY A 131 -5.68 17.98 9.36
CA GLY A 131 -5.81 17.47 8.01
C GLY A 131 -6.33 16.03 7.96
N HIS A 132 -5.85 15.24 7.01
CA HIS A 132 -6.34 13.89 6.76
C HIS A 132 -5.24 12.99 6.20
N GLY A 133 -5.42 11.68 6.33
CA GLY A 133 -4.64 10.67 5.63
C GLY A 133 -5.41 10.05 4.46
N ARG A 134 -4.74 9.21 3.67
CA ARG A 134 -5.36 8.44 2.59
C ARG A 134 -4.91 6.98 2.65
N ILE A 135 -5.87 6.07 2.53
CA ILE A 135 -5.55 4.64 2.42
C ILE A 135 -5.01 4.36 1.03
N GLU A 136 -3.88 3.65 0.96
CA GLU A 136 -3.25 3.24 -0.31
C GLU A 136 -4.26 2.50 -1.21
N GLY A 137 -4.34 2.90 -2.48
CA GLY A 137 -5.30 2.34 -3.43
C GLY A 137 -6.76 2.70 -3.18
N CYS A 138 -7.04 3.66 -2.28
CA CYS A 138 -8.35 4.21 -2.00
C CYS A 138 -8.30 5.74 -2.09
N ASN A 139 -9.25 6.34 -2.81
CA ASN A 139 -9.29 7.80 -2.98
C ASN A 139 -9.99 8.52 -1.81
N THR A 140 -10.66 7.77 -0.94
CA THR A 140 -11.39 8.34 0.21
C THR A 140 -10.41 8.77 1.29
N PRO A 141 -10.47 10.02 1.77
CA PRO A 141 -9.67 10.48 2.90
C PRO A 141 -10.12 9.80 4.20
N VAL A 142 -9.21 9.68 5.14
CA VAL A 142 -9.47 9.20 6.51
C VAL A 142 -9.03 10.26 7.52
N SER A 143 -9.70 10.33 8.66
CA SER A 143 -9.40 11.32 9.69
C SER A 143 -8.02 11.11 10.31
N ILE A 144 -7.50 12.14 10.96
CA ILE A 144 -6.18 12.07 11.63
C ILE A 144 -6.19 11.05 12.78
N GLU A 145 -7.31 10.88 13.48
CA GLU A 145 -7.47 9.88 14.52
C GLU A 145 -7.34 8.45 13.96
N THR A 146 -7.83 8.22 12.74
CA THR A 146 -7.65 6.94 12.05
C THR A 146 -6.18 6.71 11.67
N VAL A 147 -5.47 7.78 11.25
CA VAL A 147 -4.03 7.73 10.98
C VAL A 147 -3.25 7.40 12.26
N GLU A 148 -3.52 8.09 13.36
CA GLU A 148 -2.84 7.86 14.65
C GLU A 148 -3.06 6.43 15.15
N ARG A 149 -4.29 5.94 15.07
CA ARG A 149 -4.61 4.55 15.43
C ARG A 149 -3.84 3.54 14.56
N ALA A 150 -3.72 3.80 13.26
CA ALA A 150 -2.93 2.94 12.36
C ALA A 150 -1.43 3.00 12.71
N ALA A 151 -0.89 4.17 13.02
CA ALA A 151 0.50 4.35 13.42
C ALA A 151 0.83 3.64 14.73
N CYS A 152 -0.05 3.71 15.73
CA CYS A 152 0.11 2.99 17.01
C CYS A 152 0.16 1.47 16.82
N ASN A 153 -0.65 0.93 15.89
CA ASN A 153 -0.74 -0.53 15.72
C ASN A 153 0.36 -1.12 14.85
N ALA A 154 0.89 -0.37 13.87
CA ALA A 154 1.77 -0.91 12.83
C ALA A 154 3.09 -0.12 12.66
N GLY A 155 3.27 0.97 13.40
CA GLY A 155 4.41 1.87 13.23
C GLY A 155 4.32 2.73 11.97
N THR A 156 5.39 3.48 11.70
CA THR A 156 5.48 4.42 10.59
C THR A 156 6.70 4.17 9.72
N VAL A 157 6.58 4.45 8.42
CA VAL A 157 7.69 4.46 7.47
C VAL A 157 7.73 5.84 6.82
N THR A 158 8.84 6.55 6.99
CA THR A 158 9.06 7.85 6.37
C THR A 158 9.49 7.68 4.92
N ILE A 159 8.82 8.38 4.00
CA ILE A 159 9.21 8.48 2.60
C ILE A 159 9.45 9.95 2.30
N THR A 160 10.68 10.29 1.89
CA THR A 160 11.04 11.66 1.52
C THR A 160 10.88 11.85 0.02
N PHE A 161 10.20 12.91 -0.38
CA PHE A 161 10.03 13.30 -1.77
C PHE A 161 10.78 14.61 -2.03
N ASP A 162 11.32 14.76 -3.23
CA ASP A 162 11.86 16.03 -3.70
C ASP A 162 10.73 17.00 -4.12
N HIS A 163 11.10 18.20 -4.53
CA HIS A 163 10.15 19.25 -4.94
C HIS A 163 9.36 18.88 -6.22
N THR A 164 9.80 17.88 -6.97
CA THR A 164 9.11 17.37 -8.17
C THR A 164 8.15 16.22 -7.85
N GLY A 165 8.12 15.74 -6.59
CA GLY A 165 7.31 14.61 -6.15
C GLY A 165 7.95 13.27 -6.47
N GLN A 166 9.27 13.22 -6.70
CA GLN A 166 10.01 11.97 -6.82
C GLN A 166 10.55 11.54 -5.45
N PRO A 167 10.38 10.26 -5.06
CA PRO A 167 10.96 9.77 -3.84
C PRO A 167 12.49 9.77 -3.96
N ILE A 168 13.15 10.22 -2.89
CA ILE A 168 14.61 10.26 -2.84
C ILE A 168 15.16 8.84 -2.79
N ASN A 169 16.16 8.56 -3.61
CA ASN A 169 16.76 7.24 -3.75
C ASN A 169 17.51 6.79 -2.49
N LEU A 170 17.30 5.52 -2.12
CA LEU A 170 17.96 4.88 -0.97
C LEU A 170 19.18 4.02 -1.35
N GLY A 171 19.83 4.29 -2.52
CA GLY A 171 21.04 3.58 -2.93
C GLY A 171 20.80 2.25 -3.66
N ARG A 172 21.88 1.67 -4.20
CA ARG A 172 21.94 0.63 -5.21
C ARG A 172 22.62 -0.62 -4.67
N GLU A 173 21.89 -1.75 -4.55
CA GLU A 173 22.58 -3.06 -4.39
C GLU A 173 21.86 -4.29 -4.96
N GLN A 174 20.57 -4.24 -5.31
CA GLN A 174 19.81 -5.43 -5.72
C GLN A 174 18.99 -5.21 -6.99
N ARG A 175 18.91 -6.26 -7.84
CA ARG A 175 18.09 -6.26 -9.06
C ARG A 175 16.61 -6.05 -8.77
N LEU A 176 16.10 -6.59 -7.66
CA LEU A 176 14.68 -6.49 -7.31
C LEU A 176 14.47 -5.31 -6.39
N TYR A 177 13.41 -4.54 -6.64
CA TYR A 177 12.97 -3.50 -5.72
C TYR A 177 12.69 -4.08 -4.34
N THR A 178 13.35 -3.55 -3.33
CA THR A 178 13.13 -3.90 -1.93
C THR A 178 11.68 -3.59 -1.51
N ARG A 179 11.26 -4.14 -0.36
CA ARG A 179 9.94 -3.82 0.21
C ARG A 179 9.75 -2.31 0.39
N HIS A 180 10.74 -1.59 0.90
CA HIS A 180 10.66 -0.13 1.11
C HIS A 180 10.58 0.64 -0.20
N GLN A 181 11.37 0.27 -1.21
CA GLN A 181 11.28 0.87 -2.54
C GLN A 181 9.92 0.63 -3.19
N ARG A 182 9.33 -0.56 -3.02
CA ARG A 182 7.98 -0.84 -3.52
C ARG A 182 6.91 -0.03 -2.80
N ILE A 183 7.07 0.24 -1.49
CA ILE A 183 6.18 1.14 -0.74
C ILE A 183 6.30 2.57 -1.27
N ALA A 184 7.52 3.04 -1.53
CA ALA A 184 7.75 4.38 -2.10
C ALA A 184 7.17 4.52 -3.51
N LEU A 185 7.34 3.49 -4.37
CA LEU A 185 6.70 3.46 -5.69
C LEU A 185 5.17 3.46 -5.57
N ALA A 186 4.61 2.71 -4.64
CA ALA A 186 3.16 2.68 -4.41
C ALA A 186 2.62 4.03 -3.94
N ALA A 187 3.35 4.70 -3.03
CA ALA A 187 3.01 6.05 -2.56
C ALA A 187 3.07 7.09 -3.69
N ARG A 188 4.08 6.99 -4.58
CA ARG A 188 4.23 7.89 -5.73
C ARG A 188 3.20 7.61 -6.82
N ASP A 189 3.02 6.34 -7.22
CA ASP A 189 2.26 5.97 -8.43
C ASP A 189 0.76 5.79 -8.16
N GLY A 190 0.38 5.36 -6.94
CA GLY A 190 -1.02 5.11 -6.56
C GLY A 190 -1.63 3.86 -7.20
N GLY A 191 -0.87 3.13 -8.03
CA GLY A 191 -1.29 1.94 -8.75
C GLY A 191 -0.61 1.78 -10.09
N CYS A 192 -1.19 0.98 -10.98
CA CYS A 192 -0.68 0.83 -12.34
C CYS A 192 -0.71 2.17 -13.08
N ARG A 193 0.45 2.65 -13.55
CA ARG A 193 0.57 3.95 -14.24
C ARG A 193 0.10 3.93 -15.69
N TRP A 194 -0.22 2.76 -16.23
CA TRP A 194 -0.76 2.71 -17.60
C TRP A 194 -2.02 3.58 -17.72
N PRO A 195 -2.14 4.40 -18.79
CA PRO A 195 -3.32 5.24 -18.99
C PRO A 195 -4.63 4.46 -18.88
N ASN A 196 -5.61 5.02 -18.19
CA ASN A 196 -6.95 4.44 -17.99
C ASN A 196 -6.99 3.08 -17.25
N CYS A 197 -5.92 2.65 -16.57
CA CYS A 197 -5.94 1.46 -15.73
C CYS A 197 -6.22 1.82 -14.27
N ASP A 198 -7.18 1.14 -13.63
CA ASP A 198 -7.61 1.38 -12.25
C ASP A 198 -7.01 0.41 -11.22
N ARG A 199 -6.08 -0.45 -11.64
CA ARG A 199 -5.45 -1.45 -10.75
C ARG A 199 -4.62 -0.79 -9.67
N SER A 200 -4.99 -1.09 -8.40
CA SER A 200 -4.29 -0.59 -7.21
C SER A 200 -2.87 -1.17 -7.07
N PRO A 201 -2.02 -0.61 -6.18
CA PRO A 201 -0.64 -1.06 -5.99
C PRO A 201 -0.50 -2.55 -5.65
N ASN A 202 -1.49 -3.14 -4.98
CA ASN A 202 -1.49 -4.57 -4.63
C ASN A 202 -1.56 -5.50 -5.86
N TRP A 203 -2.04 -4.99 -6.99
CA TRP A 203 -2.13 -5.71 -8.27
C TRP A 203 -1.02 -5.30 -9.23
N ALA A 204 -0.01 -4.53 -8.76
CA ALA A 204 1.04 -4.00 -9.59
C ALA A 204 2.41 -4.54 -9.21
N GLU A 205 3.25 -4.68 -10.23
CA GLU A 205 4.64 -5.07 -10.14
C GLU A 205 5.52 -3.85 -10.42
N ALA A 206 6.70 -3.78 -9.78
CA ALA A 206 7.67 -2.73 -10.09
C ALA A 206 8.42 -3.08 -11.37
N HIS A 207 8.33 -2.21 -12.36
CA HIS A 207 8.99 -2.33 -13.65
C HIS A 207 10.18 -1.38 -13.73
N HIS A 208 11.30 -1.84 -14.31
CA HIS A 208 12.48 -1.03 -14.60
C HIS A 208 12.34 -0.41 -15.99
N ILE A 209 12.38 0.91 -16.13
CA ILE A 209 12.33 1.61 -17.41
C ILE A 209 13.55 1.25 -18.25
N ARG A 210 14.76 1.32 -17.68
CA ARG A 210 15.96 0.79 -18.29
C ARG A 210 16.08 -0.69 -17.98
N HIS A 211 16.16 -1.51 -19.01
CA HIS A 211 16.21 -2.96 -18.85
C HIS A 211 17.48 -3.38 -18.09
N TRP A 212 17.34 -4.06 -16.95
CA TRP A 212 18.44 -4.45 -16.06
C TRP A 212 19.61 -5.14 -16.80
N LYS A 213 19.31 -6.11 -17.67
CA LYS A 213 20.34 -6.86 -18.41
C LYS A 213 20.82 -6.17 -19.67
N ARG A 214 19.93 -5.55 -20.44
CA ARG A 214 20.22 -4.96 -21.74
C ARG A 214 20.89 -3.59 -21.62
N ASP A 215 20.39 -2.76 -20.71
CA ASP A 215 20.71 -1.35 -20.66
C ASP A 215 21.50 -0.97 -19.38
N HIS A 216 22.00 -1.98 -18.63
CA HIS A 216 22.64 -1.79 -17.32
C HIS A 216 21.84 -0.90 -16.37
N GLY A 217 20.51 -1.06 -16.40
CA GLY A 217 19.59 -0.25 -15.61
C GLY A 217 19.83 -0.37 -14.12
N GLU A 218 19.62 0.73 -13.40
CA GLU A 218 19.73 0.77 -11.95
C GLU A 218 18.37 0.52 -11.30
N THR A 219 18.36 -0.03 -10.09
CA THR A 219 17.13 -0.19 -9.30
C THR A 219 16.86 1.11 -8.53
N ASN A 220 16.82 2.22 -9.26
CA ASN A 220 16.48 3.53 -8.74
C ASN A 220 14.96 3.73 -8.74
N LEU A 221 14.45 4.45 -7.74
CA LEU A 221 13.01 4.75 -7.67
C LEU A 221 12.54 5.59 -8.86
N THR A 222 13.40 6.48 -9.36
CA THR A 222 13.13 7.31 -10.53
C THR A 222 13.05 6.53 -11.84
N ASP A 223 13.79 5.42 -11.95
CA ASP A 223 13.80 4.53 -13.12
C ASP A 223 12.85 3.33 -12.97
N GLY A 224 12.03 3.35 -11.93
CA GLY A 224 11.00 2.37 -11.67
C GLY A 224 9.60 2.94 -11.72
N LEU A 225 8.62 2.13 -12.07
CA LEU A 225 7.20 2.45 -11.95
C LEU A 225 6.34 1.21 -11.75
N LEU A 226 5.10 1.41 -11.31
CA LEU A 226 4.17 0.32 -11.08
C LEU A 226 3.33 0.04 -12.33
N LEU A 227 3.33 -1.23 -12.75
CA LEU A 227 2.43 -1.75 -13.80
C LEU A 227 1.70 -2.99 -13.25
N CYS A 228 0.41 -3.14 -13.57
CA CYS A 228 -0.27 -4.40 -13.31
C CYS A 228 0.29 -5.50 -14.24
N ARG A 229 0.12 -6.76 -13.87
CA ARG A 229 0.65 -7.89 -14.65
C ARG A 229 0.27 -7.83 -16.13
N HIS A 230 -0.97 -7.47 -16.46
CA HIS A 230 -1.41 -7.35 -17.85
C HIS A 230 -0.57 -6.31 -18.62
N HIS A 231 -0.45 -5.08 -18.09
CA HIS A 231 0.29 -4.01 -18.76
C HIS A 231 1.81 -4.21 -18.70
N HIS A 232 2.31 -4.91 -17.69
CA HIS A 232 3.72 -5.30 -17.61
C HIS A 232 4.09 -6.29 -18.72
N LEU A 233 3.23 -7.31 -18.96
CA LEU A 233 3.42 -8.25 -20.07
C LEU A 233 3.22 -7.58 -21.44
N LEU A 234 2.23 -6.70 -21.56
CA LEU A 234 1.98 -5.95 -22.79
C LEU A 234 3.21 -5.11 -23.19
N LEU A 235 3.83 -4.45 -22.22
CA LEU A 235 5.06 -3.68 -22.44
C LEU A 235 6.19 -4.57 -22.97
N HIS A 236 6.44 -5.71 -22.33
CA HIS A 236 7.53 -6.59 -22.69
C HIS A 236 7.33 -7.33 -24.02
N ASN A 237 6.09 -7.69 -24.36
CA ASN A 237 5.80 -8.55 -25.51
C ASN A 237 5.40 -7.80 -26.78
N ASN A 238 4.94 -6.55 -26.66
CA ASN A 238 4.35 -5.81 -27.76
C ASN A 238 5.10 -4.51 -28.09
N HIS A 239 6.39 -4.46 -27.81
CA HIS A 239 7.30 -3.37 -28.17
C HIS A 239 6.87 -1.95 -27.75
N TRP A 240 6.07 -1.86 -26.67
CA TRP A 240 5.81 -0.59 -26.03
C TRP A 240 7.05 -0.13 -25.27
N GLU A 241 7.29 1.18 -25.25
CA GLU A 241 8.39 1.75 -24.49
C GLU A 241 7.88 2.75 -23.46
N ILE A 242 8.64 2.90 -22.35
CA ILE A 242 8.41 3.95 -21.38
C ILE A 242 9.62 4.87 -21.39
N ARG A 243 9.38 6.16 -21.59
CA ARG A 243 10.40 7.21 -21.48
C ARG A 243 10.13 8.07 -20.26
N ARG A 244 11.20 8.51 -19.61
CA ARG A 244 11.15 9.48 -18.52
C ARG A 244 11.74 10.79 -18.97
N GLU A 245 10.99 11.87 -18.74
CA GLU A 245 11.44 13.25 -18.94
C GLU A 245 11.22 14.01 -17.62
N ASN A 246 12.30 14.35 -16.94
CA ASN A 246 12.27 14.94 -15.59
C ASN A 246 11.51 14.04 -14.58
N SER A 247 10.37 14.51 -14.07
CA SER A 247 9.46 13.79 -13.17
C SER A 247 8.36 13.04 -13.89
N ASP A 248 8.18 13.24 -15.19
CA ASP A 248 7.10 12.66 -15.97
C ASP A 248 7.50 11.38 -16.67
N TYR A 249 6.52 10.50 -16.84
CA TYR A 249 6.66 9.22 -17.52
C TYR A 249 5.74 9.19 -18.72
N TRP A 250 6.27 8.77 -19.85
CA TRP A 250 5.61 8.76 -21.14
C TRP A 250 5.58 7.35 -21.71
N LEU A 251 4.40 6.91 -22.11
CA LEU A 251 4.18 5.65 -22.81
C LEU A 251 4.28 5.90 -24.32
N VAL A 252 5.19 5.21 -24.97
CA VAL A 252 5.42 5.31 -26.43
C VAL A 252 4.87 4.04 -27.10
N PRO A 253 3.88 4.17 -27.99
CA PRO A 253 3.33 3.04 -28.73
C PRO A 253 4.34 2.52 -29.77
N PRO A 254 4.29 1.22 -30.12
CA PRO A 254 5.07 0.70 -31.24
C PRO A 254 4.53 1.20 -32.58
N PRO A 255 5.36 1.25 -33.67
CA PRO A 255 4.99 1.83 -34.94
C PRO A 255 3.79 1.18 -35.65
N ASP A 256 3.52 -0.08 -35.39
CA ASP A 256 2.38 -0.84 -35.89
C ASP A 256 1.04 -0.42 -35.26
N ILE A 257 1.08 0.18 -34.07
CA ILE A 257 -0.12 0.71 -33.39
C ILE A 257 -0.27 2.21 -33.67
N ASP A 258 0.82 2.96 -33.65
CA ASP A 258 0.86 4.39 -33.95
C ASP A 258 2.15 4.71 -34.73
N PRO A 259 2.09 4.87 -36.06
CA PRO A 259 3.27 5.16 -36.87
C PRO A 259 4.01 6.44 -36.45
N ALA A 260 3.31 7.41 -35.85
CA ALA A 260 3.90 8.64 -35.32
C ALA A 260 4.55 8.44 -33.96
N GLN A 261 4.32 7.30 -33.30
CA GLN A 261 4.80 6.97 -31.97
C GLN A 261 4.54 8.08 -30.94
N THR A 262 3.36 8.67 -30.97
CA THR A 262 2.98 9.81 -30.14
C THR A 262 3.04 9.45 -28.65
N PRO A 263 3.92 10.09 -27.86
CA PRO A 263 4.04 9.78 -26.44
C PRO A 263 2.77 10.16 -25.69
N ARG A 264 2.33 9.28 -24.77
CA ARG A 264 1.15 9.48 -23.92
C ARG A 264 1.58 9.60 -22.47
N LEU A 265 1.17 10.67 -21.79
CA LEU A 265 1.50 10.87 -20.38
C LEU A 265 0.95 9.72 -19.53
N MET A 266 1.78 9.25 -18.59
CA MET A 266 1.44 8.25 -17.57
C MET A 266 1.35 8.94 -16.20
N PRO A 267 0.22 9.57 -15.85
CA PRO A 267 0.13 10.37 -14.63
C PRO A 267 0.17 9.50 -13.38
N SER A 268 0.62 10.10 -12.26
CA SER A 268 0.40 9.50 -10.96
C SER A 268 -1.10 9.43 -10.65
N LYS A 269 -1.51 8.36 -9.99
CA LYS A 269 -2.88 8.15 -9.49
C LYS A 269 -2.94 8.27 -7.96
N SER A 270 -1.82 8.66 -7.34
CA SER A 270 -1.73 8.82 -5.90
C SER A 270 -2.35 10.14 -5.46
N ALA A 271 -3.55 10.06 -4.90
CA ALA A 271 -4.20 11.23 -4.32
C ALA A 271 -3.37 11.82 -3.15
N ALA A 272 -2.66 10.98 -2.39
CA ALA A 272 -1.78 11.44 -1.32
C ALA A 272 -0.57 12.24 -1.85
N LEU A 273 0.02 11.83 -2.98
CA LEU A 273 1.09 12.60 -3.62
C LEU A 273 0.57 13.96 -4.12
N HIS A 274 -0.62 13.99 -4.73
CA HIS A 274 -1.23 15.23 -5.19
C HIS A 274 -1.57 16.17 -4.01
N ASP A 275 -1.97 15.63 -2.85
CA ASP A 275 -2.18 16.44 -1.63
C ASP A 275 -0.86 17.02 -1.15
N LEU A 276 0.21 16.21 -1.06
CA LEU A 276 1.55 16.65 -0.70
C LEU A 276 2.09 17.74 -1.64
N GLN A 277 1.96 17.55 -2.95
CA GLN A 277 2.39 18.55 -3.93
C GLN A 277 1.67 19.88 -3.76
N ARG A 278 0.35 19.84 -3.50
CA ARG A 278 -0.43 21.07 -3.22
C ARG A 278 0.01 21.75 -1.93
N GLU A 279 0.36 21.00 -0.91
CA GLU A 279 0.89 21.52 0.34
C GLU A 279 2.23 22.23 0.12
N LEU A 280 3.17 21.59 -0.56
CA LEU A 280 4.47 22.17 -0.91
C LEU A 280 4.36 23.45 -1.75
N GLN A 281 3.44 23.47 -2.71
CA GLN A 281 3.19 24.67 -3.52
C GLN A 281 2.63 25.85 -2.70
N ARG A 282 1.86 25.58 -1.63
CA ARG A 282 1.34 26.63 -0.73
C ARG A 282 2.40 27.18 0.22
N GLU A 283 3.36 26.36 0.60
CA GLU A 283 4.43 26.75 1.53
C GLU A 283 5.54 27.53 0.83
N HIS A 284 5.84 27.24 -0.42
CA HIS A 284 6.92 27.88 -1.17
C HIS A 284 6.79 29.40 -1.27
N PRO A 285 5.64 30.00 -1.57
CA PRO A 285 5.47 31.46 -1.56
C PRO A 285 5.67 32.09 -0.18
N ARG A 286 5.34 31.37 0.90
CA ARG A 286 5.48 31.86 2.28
C ARG A 286 6.92 31.90 2.77
N GLN A 287 7.79 31.03 2.25
CA GLN A 287 9.22 31.01 2.60
C GLN A 287 9.96 32.17 1.93
N LEU A 288 9.65 32.52 0.69
CA LEU A 288 10.22 33.68 0.00
C LEU A 288 9.84 35.01 0.65
N GLN A 289 8.69 35.10 1.30
CA GLN A 289 8.24 36.31 2.02
C GLN A 289 8.82 36.41 3.45
N ARG A 290 9.42 35.34 3.99
CA ARG A 290 9.98 35.28 5.34
C ARG A 290 11.51 35.45 5.40
N SER A 291 12.19 35.59 4.27
CA SER A 291 13.62 35.91 4.25
C SER A 291 13.79 37.38 4.68
N PRO A 292 14.39 37.67 5.87
CA PRO A 292 14.68 39.04 6.25
C PRO A 292 15.69 39.58 5.26
N GLY A 293 15.40 40.75 4.68
CA GLY A 293 16.34 41.47 3.84
C GLY A 293 17.68 41.64 4.56
N HIS A 294 18.72 41.01 4.04
CA HIS A 294 20.06 41.27 4.45
C HIS A 294 20.43 42.63 3.88
N SER A 295 20.39 43.64 4.73
CA SER A 295 21.07 44.92 4.50
C SER A 295 22.57 44.65 4.39
N HIS A 296 23.13 44.84 3.20
CA HIS A 296 24.55 44.88 2.99
C HIS A 296 25.10 46.18 3.63
N SER A 297 25.75 46.04 4.76
CA SER A 297 26.70 47.04 5.22
C SER A 297 28.11 46.57 4.80
N HIS A 298 28.69 47.31 3.85
CA HIS A 298 30.11 47.20 3.55
C HIS A 298 30.92 47.63 4.76
N ALA A 299 31.76 46.76 5.26
CA ALA A 299 32.91 47.15 6.08
C ALA A 299 34.17 46.50 5.48
N HIS A 300 35.03 47.37 4.96
CA HIS A 300 36.45 47.06 4.64
C HIS A 300 37.18 46.72 5.92
N ALA A 301 37.99 45.69 5.92
CA ALA A 301 39.18 45.58 6.78
C ALA A 301 40.17 44.59 6.19
N ASP A 302 41.38 45.04 6.26
CA ASP A 302 42.59 44.66 5.59
C ASP A 302 43.23 43.30 5.93
N VAL A 303 44.02 42.87 4.98
CA VAL A 303 45.08 41.88 4.91
C VAL A 303 45.96 41.79 6.14
N HIS A 304 46.28 40.56 6.60
CA HIS A 304 47.64 40.17 6.99
C HIS A 304 47.84 38.65 6.85
N ALA A 305 48.83 38.33 6.03
CA ALA A 305 49.41 37.01 5.87
C ALA A 305 50.33 36.65 7.06
N HIS A 306 50.29 35.40 7.48
CA HIS A 306 51.48 34.75 8.06
C HIS A 306 51.45 33.26 7.72
N SER A 307 52.52 32.91 6.98
CA SER A 307 53.02 31.55 6.74
C SER A 307 53.70 31.00 8.01
N HIS A 308 53.51 29.73 8.27
CA HIS A 308 54.54 28.89 8.91
C HIS A 308 54.34 27.43 8.52
N ASP A 309 55.34 26.93 7.78
CA ASP A 309 55.70 25.54 7.61
C ASP A 309 56.10 24.92 8.96
N HIS A 310 55.81 23.65 9.14
CA HIS A 310 56.71 22.68 9.76
C HIS A 310 56.28 21.25 9.46
N ASP A 311 57.15 20.57 8.71
CA ASP A 311 57.32 19.15 8.61
C ASP A 311 57.59 18.51 9.98
N HIS A 312 57.16 17.28 10.16
CA HIS A 312 58.00 16.18 10.70
C HIS A 312 57.33 14.81 10.53
N ASP A 313 58.07 13.95 9.85
CA ASP A 313 58.03 12.51 9.77
C ASP A 313 58.11 11.79 11.14
N HIS A 314 57.62 10.57 11.16
CA HIS A 314 58.19 9.28 11.63
C HIS A 314 57.06 8.29 11.91
N ASP A 315 56.91 7.25 11.14
CA ASP A 315 57.55 5.92 11.09
C ASP A 315 57.17 4.92 12.19
N HIS A 316 56.87 3.72 11.72
CA HIS A 316 56.93 2.36 12.35
C HIS A 316 55.86 1.98 13.39
N GLU A 317 55.25 0.78 13.44
CA GLU A 317 55.65 -0.59 13.08
C GLU A 317 54.40 -1.54 13.23
N GLN A 318 54.27 -2.45 12.28
CA GLN A 318 54.12 -3.92 12.42
C GLN A 318 53.04 -4.57 13.31
N HIS A 319 52.32 -5.44 12.62
CA HIS A 319 51.60 -6.66 13.01
C HIS A 319 52.28 -7.55 14.09
N PRO A 320 51.66 -8.63 14.65
CA PRO A 320 50.78 -9.60 13.99
C PRO A 320 49.68 -10.30 14.83
N ASN A 321 48.74 -10.93 14.07
CA ASN A 321 48.21 -12.31 14.21
C ASN A 321 47.94 -12.95 15.58
N THR A 322 46.70 -13.51 15.72
CA THR A 322 46.30 -14.91 16.02
C THR A 322 44.80 -14.94 16.26
N ALA A 323 43.96 -15.61 15.49
CA ALA A 323 43.59 -17.01 15.40
C ALA A 323 42.89 -17.60 16.64
N ALA A 324 41.72 -18.24 16.33
CA ALA A 324 41.03 -19.33 17.00
C ALA A 324 40.07 -18.99 18.15
N SER A 325 38.83 -19.18 17.96
CA SER A 325 37.92 -20.36 18.12
C SER A 325 36.53 -20.03 17.68
#